data_ea18df8b74b375a034a754fee382d819
#
_entry.id   ea18df8b74b375a034a754fee382d819
#
_cell.length_a   1.000
_cell.length_b   1.000
_cell.length_c   1.000
_cell.angle_alpha   90.00
_cell.angle_beta   90.00
_cell.angle_gamma   90.00
#
_symmetry.space_group_name_H-M   'P 1'
#
loop_
_entity.id
_entity.type
_entity.pdbx_description
1 polymer ?
#
loop_
_entity_poly.entity_id
_entity_poly.type
_entity_poly.pdbx_seq_one_letter_code
_entity_poly.pdbx_strand_id
1 'polypeptide(L)'
;FPYTTLFRSWSPRAQCDKTRFSEEWRHTLENTLNLYIWQDAATELLFDTSAPKPRVTGVRTRMGIEFACKAVILTAGTFLDGLMHCGTSHAEGGRAGDAASHGITESLRAIGFETGRMKTGTPARLDARTIDFEILEPQYGDENPAKFSFSPDTQPVKNQLPCFLVYTSAEVHDILRTGFDRSPLFNGTITGIGPRYCPSIEDKLRTFADKDQHQLFLEPEGRSTNEYYLNGFSSSLPWEIQLEALHKIRGFEDLHIYRPGYAIEYDYFPPTQLHHSLETKLVSALYFAGQVNGTTGYEEAAAQGLMAGINAHRMLKGEEAVVLQRDEAYIGVLIDDLVTKGVDEPYRMFTSRAEYRILLRQDNADIRLTPIGYKIGLITQKRYDYFVKKNTLVES
;
A
#
# COMPACT_ATOMS: atom_id res chain seq x y z
N PHE A 1 20.43 -6.64 3.14
CA PHE A 1 20.96 -7.59 2.13
C PHE A 1 22.40 -7.24 1.83
N PRO A 2 23.42 -8.00 2.28
CA PRO A 2 24.82 -7.57 2.22
C PRO A 2 25.54 -7.79 0.88
N TYR A 3 24.95 -8.28 -0.18
CA TYR A 3 25.74 -8.84 -1.28
C TYR A 3 25.37 -8.42 -2.69
N THR A 4 25.06 -7.14 -2.98
CA THR A 4 25.10 -6.73 -4.39
C THR A 4 25.38 -5.24 -4.49
N THR A 5 26.62 -4.93 -4.50
CA THR A 5 27.17 -3.63 -4.17
C THR A 5 27.33 -2.64 -5.32
N LEU A 6 27.24 -3.03 -6.58
CA LEU A 6 27.67 -2.13 -7.65
C LEU A 6 26.57 -1.44 -8.46
N PHE A 7 25.29 -1.87 -8.34
CA PHE A 7 24.21 -1.31 -9.17
C PHE A 7 22.85 -1.21 -8.48
N ARG A 8 22.79 -1.23 -7.13
CA ARG A 8 21.53 -1.01 -6.39
C ARG A 8 21.37 0.46 -6.05
N SER A 9 20.23 1.03 -6.43
CA SER A 9 19.79 2.30 -5.88
C SER A 9 19.46 2.11 -4.41
N TRP A 10 20.13 2.82 -3.52
CA TRP A 10 19.79 2.89 -2.12
C TRP A 10 18.64 3.89 -1.97
N SER A 11 17.60 3.50 -1.27
CA SER A 11 16.50 4.37 -0.93
C SER A 11 16.18 4.24 0.56
N PRO A 12 16.01 5.34 1.29
CA PRO A 12 15.64 5.29 2.69
C PRO A 12 14.24 4.69 2.84
N ARG A 13 14.03 3.93 3.92
CA ARG A 13 12.74 3.45 4.37
C ARG A 13 12.45 4.01 5.75
N ALA A 14 11.27 4.60 5.96
CA ALA A 14 10.81 5.00 7.27
C ALA A 14 9.84 3.96 7.83
N GLN A 15 10.14 3.48 9.05
CA GLN A 15 9.16 2.80 9.89
C GLN A 15 8.38 3.87 10.65
N CYS A 16 7.07 3.93 10.46
CA CYS A 16 6.23 4.96 11.05
C CYS A 16 5.45 4.43 12.26
N ASP A 17 5.26 5.28 13.27
CA ASP A 17 4.26 5.06 14.31
C ASP A 17 2.87 5.14 13.68
N LYS A 18 2.18 4.01 13.65
CA LYS A 18 0.90 3.85 12.96
C LYS A 18 -0.21 4.76 13.50
N THR A 19 -0.28 4.90 14.82
CA THR A 19 -1.30 5.74 15.45
C THR A 19 -1.04 7.20 15.16
N ARG A 20 0.19 7.66 15.36
CA ARG A 20 0.57 9.04 15.06
C ARG A 20 0.44 9.38 13.57
N PHE A 21 0.79 8.46 12.69
CA PHE A 21 0.59 8.64 11.25
C PHE A 21 -0.89 8.87 10.91
N SER A 22 -1.80 8.09 11.51
CA SER A 22 -3.22 8.27 11.32
C SER A 22 -3.74 9.60 11.88
N GLU A 23 -3.30 9.98 13.08
CA GLU A 23 -3.67 11.24 13.73
C GLU A 23 -3.20 12.46 12.93
N GLU A 24 -1.96 12.47 12.49
CA GLU A 24 -1.37 13.57 11.71
C GLU A 24 -2.07 13.76 10.35
N TRP A 25 -2.39 12.65 9.67
CA TRP A 25 -3.17 12.72 8.43
C TRP A 25 -4.58 13.21 8.69
N ARG A 26 -5.25 12.71 9.74
CA ARG A 26 -6.57 13.17 10.11
C ARG A 26 -6.57 14.67 10.41
N HIS A 27 -5.65 15.11 11.23
CA HIS A 27 -5.48 16.53 11.55
C HIS A 27 -5.25 17.39 10.29
N THR A 28 -4.38 16.93 9.40
CA THR A 28 -4.11 17.60 8.12
C THR A 28 -5.38 17.71 7.26
N LEU A 29 -6.13 16.62 7.13
CA LEU A 29 -7.35 16.60 6.33
C LEU A 29 -8.44 17.50 6.92
N GLU A 30 -8.67 17.44 8.24
CA GLU A 30 -9.68 18.26 8.93
C GLU A 30 -9.38 19.76 8.86
N ASN A 31 -8.11 20.14 8.76
CA ASN A 31 -7.66 21.53 8.59
C ASN A 31 -7.50 21.98 7.12
N THR A 32 -7.79 21.11 6.17
CA THR A 32 -7.74 21.47 4.74
C THR A 32 -9.02 22.20 4.34
N LEU A 33 -8.86 23.41 3.83
CA LEU A 33 -10.00 24.25 3.41
C LEU A 33 -10.84 23.56 2.34
N ASN A 34 -12.16 23.60 2.51
CA ASN A 34 -13.15 23.01 1.60
C ASN A 34 -13.06 21.48 1.48
N LEU A 35 -12.43 20.81 2.43
CA LEU A 35 -12.44 19.35 2.55
C LEU A 35 -13.37 18.93 3.68
N TYR A 36 -14.28 18.02 3.39
CA TYR A 36 -15.25 17.49 4.36
C TYR A 36 -15.09 15.97 4.41
N ILE A 37 -15.09 15.42 5.64
CA ILE A 37 -14.99 13.98 5.88
C ILE A 37 -16.40 13.48 6.25
N TRP A 38 -16.84 12.41 5.57
CA TRP A 38 -18.07 11.71 5.87
C TRP A 38 -17.75 10.25 6.22
N GLN A 39 -18.25 9.78 7.37
CA GLN A 39 -18.00 8.43 7.86
C GLN A 39 -19.20 7.53 7.54
N ASP A 40 -19.17 6.88 6.39
CA ASP A 40 -20.10 5.83 5.98
C ASP A 40 -19.46 4.98 4.87
N ALA A 41 -20.01 3.79 4.60
CA ALA A 41 -19.59 2.96 3.49
C ALA A 41 -20.31 3.39 2.20
N ALA A 42 -19.54 3.63 1.13
CA ALA A 42 -20.09 3.78 -0.21
C ALA A 42 -20.56 2.41 -0.74
N THR A 43 -21.79 2.35 -1.26
CA THR A 43 -22.39 1.12 -1.76
C THR A 43 -22.76 1.17 -3.24
N GLU A 44 -22.87 2.36 -3.82
CA GLU A 44 -23.26 2.50 -5.22
C GLU A 44 -22.64 3.78 -5.82
N LEU A 45 -22.24 3.69 -7.08
CA LEU A 45 -21.91 4.85 -7.89
C LEU A 45 -23.13 5.21 -8.75
N LEU A 46 -23.46 6.49 -8.81
CA LEU A 46 -24.58 7.01 -9.60
C LEU A 46 -24.06 7.53 -10.95
N PHE A 47 -24.77 7.20 -12.02
CA PHE A 47 -24.35 7.54 -13.38
C PHE A 47 -25.43 8.25 -14.18
N ASP A 48 -25.03 9.20 -15.00
CA ASP A 48 -25.81 9.68 -16.13
C ASP A 48 -25.43 8.88 -17.38
N THR A 49 -26.38 8.15 -17.91
CA THR A 49 -26.23 7.29 -19.11
C THR A 49 -26.92 7.88 -20.34
N SER A 50 -27.34 9.15 -20.31
CA SER A 50 -28.02 9.83 -21.43
C SER A 50 -27.11 10.03 -22.65
N ALA A 51 -25.78 10.10 -22.43
CA ALA A 51 -24.77 10.19 -23.46
C ALA A 51 -24.17 8.82 -23.81
N PRO A 52 -23.56 8.62 -25.00
CA PRO A 52 -22.92 7.37 -25.39
C PRO A 52 -21.81 6.91 -24.43
N LYS A 53 -21.07 7.86 -23.82
CA LYS A 53 -20.12 7.59 -22.73
C LYS A 53 -20.77 8.05 -21.42
N PRO A 54 -21.08 7.10 -20.52
CA PRO A 54 -21.63 7.44 -19.21
C PRO A 54 -20.73 8.38 -18.42
N ARG A 55 -21.34 9.15 -17.52
CA ARG A 55 -20.62 10.04 -16.59
C ARG A 55 -21.02 9.71 -15.15
N VAL A 56 -20.07 9.67 -14.24
CA VAL A 56 -20.40 9.58 -12.81
C VAL A 56 -21.00 10.91 -12.33
N THR A 57 -22.09 10.82 -11.57
CA THR A 57 -22.84 11.98 -11.06
C THR A 57 -22.96 12.00 -9.56
N GLY A 58 -22.66 10.88 -8.88
CA GLY A 58 -22.76 10.81 -7.44
C GLY A 58 -22.33 9.49 -6.85
N VAL A 59 -22.45 9.44 -5.53
CA VAL A 59 -22.19 8.26 -4.70
C VAL A 59 -23.34 8.08 -3.74
N ARG A 60 -23.84 6.85 -3.57
CA ARG A 60 -24.79 6.48 -2.52
C ARG A 60 -24.08 5.71 -1.42
N THR A 61 -24.42 6.02 -0.17
CA THR A 61 -23.86 5.36 1.00
C THR A 61 -24.81 4.28 1.52
N ARG A 62 -24.29 3.44 2.42
CA ARG A 62 -25.08 2.38 3.08
C ARG A 62 -26.28 2.91 3.88
N MET A 63 -26.17 4.12 4.42
CA MET A 63 -27.29 4.79 5.10
C MET A 63 -28.30 5.42 4.14
N GLY A 64 -28.13 5.23 2.81
CA GLY A 64 -29.04 5.75 1.78
C GLY A 64 -28.84 7.21 1.42
N ILE A 65 -27.77 7.83 1.90
CA ILE A 65 -27.44 9.23 1.59
C ILE A 65 -26.77 9.30 0.22
N GLU A 66 -27.22 10.23 -0.61
CA GLU A 66 -26.65 10.48 -1.94
C GLU A 66 -25.85 11.78 -1.94
N PHE A 67 -24.64 11.70 -2.42
CA PHE A 67 -23.78 12.85 -2.68
C PHE A 67 -23.69 13.10 -4.18
N ALA A 68 -24.28 14.17 -4.65
CA ALA A 68 -24.08 14.62 -6.03
C ALA A 68 -22.66 15.19 -6.19
N CYS A 69 -21.98 14.79 -7.25
CA CYS A 69 -20.61 15.22 -7.49
C CYS A 69 -20.31 15.36 -8.99
N LYS A 70 -19.26 16.10 -9.30
CA LYS A 70 -18.76 16.31 -10.66
C LYS A 70 -17.67 15.31 -11.07
N ALA A 71 -17.04 14.68 -10.09
CA ALA A 71 -16.03 13.63 -10.27
C ALA A 71 -15.97 12.74 -9.03
N VAL A 72 -15.57 11.49 -9.21
CA VAL A 72 -15.31 10.52 -8.14
C VAL A 72 -13.91 9.95 -8.30
N ILE A 73 -13.20 9.81 -7.18
CA ILE A 73 -11.94 9.06 -7.11
C ILE A 73 -12.17 7.87 -6.18
N LEU A 74 -12.11 6.66 -6.71
CA LEU A 74 -12.27 5.42 -5.95
C LEU A 74 -10.90 4.97 -5.41
N THR A 75 -10.78 4.91 -4.07
CA THR A 75 -9.55 4.52 -3.36
C THR A 75 -9.81 3.41 -2.34
N ALA A 76 -10.57 2.39 -2.76
CA ALA A 76 -11.21 1.41 -1.90
C ALA A 76 -10.24 0.45 -1.16
N GLY A 77 -8.95 0.44 -1.46
CA GLY A 77 -7.99 -0.44 -0.79
C GLY A 77 -8.33 -1.92 -0.96
N THR A 78 -8.45 -2.64 0.17
CA THR A 78 -8.82 -4.06 0.24
C THR A 78 -10.28 -4.29 0.61
N PHE A 79 -11.15 -3.25 0.48
CA PHE A 79 -12.49 -3.28 1.07
C PHE A 79 -13.57 -3.78 0.12
N LEU A 80 -13.39 -3.69 -1.22
CA LEU A 80 -14.40 -4.14 -2.18
C LEU A 80 -14.57 -5.65 -2.10
N ASP A 81 -15.73 -6.08 -1.64
CA ASP A 81 -16.07 -7.48 -1.38
C ASP A 81 -14.94 -8.22 -0.63
N GLY A 82 -14.37 -7.50 0.36
CA GLY A 82 -13.25 -7.96 1.16
C GLY A 82 -13.61 -9.18 2.01
N LEU A 83 -12.79 -10.24 1.93
CA LEU A 83 -12.98 -11.49 2.67
C LEU A 83 -11.66 -11.91 3.31
N MET A 84 -11.65 -11.97 4.64
CA MET A 84 -10.50 -12.41 5.42
C MET A 84 -10.54 -13.92 5.65
N HIS A 85 -9.36 -14.55 5.59
CA HIS A 85 -9.18 -16.00 5.76
C HIS A 85 -8.11 -16.30 6.81
N CYS A 86 -8.45 -17.15 7.78
CA CYS A 86 -7.53 -17.69 8.78
C CYS A 86 -7.83 -19.18 8.96
N GLY A 87 -7.04 -20.07 8.37
CA GLY A 87 -7.36 -21.49 8.26
C GLY A 87 -8.70 -21.69 7.55
N THR A 88 -9.58 -22.44 8.19
CA THR A 88 -10.93 -22.72 7.69
C THR A 88 -11.96 -21.64 8.07
N SER A 89 -11.56 -20.63 8.83
CA SER A 89 -12.43 -19.53 9.25
C SER A 89 -12.38 -18.38 8.25
N HIS A 90 -13.56 -17.82 7.98
CA HIS A 90 -13.71 -16.69 7.06
C HIS A 90 -14.53 -15.58 7.75
N ALA A 91 -14.19 -14.34 7.46
CA ALA A 91 -14.93 -13.17 7.92
C ALA A 91 -14.92 -12.08 6.84
N GLU A 92 -16.09 -11.52 6.56
CA GLU A 92 -16.19 -10.34 5.70
C GLU A 92 -15.50 -9.14 6.35
N GLY A 93 -14.72 -8.41 5.55
CA GLY A 93 -14.02 -7.23 6.02
C GLY A 93 -12.89 -6.83 5.09
N GLY A 94 -12.60 -5.55 5.04
CA GLY A 94 -11.43 -5.02 4.34
C GLY A 94 -10.16 -5.12 5.18
N ARG A 95 -10.34 -5.19 6.50
CA ARG A 95 -9.28 -5.32 7.51
C ARG A 95 -9.92 -5.82 8.81
N ALA A 96 -9.14 -6.47 9.69
CA ALA A 96 -9.64 -6.90 10.99
C ALA A 96 -10.27 -5.73 11.78
N GLY A 97 -11.54 -5.87 12.12
CA GLY A 97 -12.35 -4.84 12.80
C GLY A 97 -13.11 -3.88 11.88
N ASP A 98 -12.87 -3.88 10.57
CA ASP A 98 -13.54 -3.00 9.59
C ASP A 98 -14.34 -3.82 8.57
N ALA A 99 -15.59 -3.44 8.36
CA ALA A 99 -16.50 -4.13 7.44
C ALA A 99 -16.05 -4.01 5.97
N ALA A 100 -16.42 -4.99 5.15
CA ALA A 100 -16.29 -4.90 3.70
C ALA A 100 -17.24 -3.86 3.10
N SER A 101 -16.92 -3.38 1.90
CA SER A 101 -17.78 -2.52 1.09
C SER A 101 -18.38 -3.35 -0.04
N HIS A 102 -19.70 -3.50 -0.03
CA HIS A 102 -20.47 -4.22 -1.05
C HIS A 102 -21.26 -3.24 -1.93
N GLY A 103 -21.53 -3.65 -3.17
CA GLY A 103 -22.39 -2.93 -4.12
C GLY A 103 -21.61 -2.04 -5.12
N ILE A 104 -20.45 -1.51 -4.77
CA ILE A 104 -19.61 -0.73 -5.70
C ILE A 104 -19.16 -1.58 -6.88
N THR A 105 -18.68 -2.79 -6.62
CA THR A 105 -18.23 -3.70 -7.68
C THR A 105 -19.39 -4.06 -8.62
N GLU A 106 -20.55 -4.36 -8.09
CA GLU A 106 -21.75 -4.67 -8.86
C GLU A 106 -22.18 -3.49 -9.74
N SER A 107 -22.18 -2.27 -9.19
CA SER A 107 -22.55 -1.07 -9.95
C SER A 107 -21.59 -0.79 -11.11
N LEU A 108 -20.30 -1.10 -10.94
CA LEU A 108 -19.30 -0.97 -11.99
C LEU A 108 -19.39 -2.11 -13.03
N ARG A 109 -19.65 -3.35 -12.60
CA ARG A 109 -19.90 -4.49 -13.52
C ARG A 109 -21.13 -4.23 -14.39
N ALA A 110 -22.19 -3.67 -13.82
CA ALA A 110 -23.41 -3.36 -14.56
C ALA A 110 -23.19 -2.37 -15.72
N ILE A 111 -22.15 -1.53 -15.63
CA ILE A 111 -21.78 -0.55 -16.67
C ILE A 111 -20.68 -1.09 -17.60
N GLY A 112 -20.19 -2.31 -17.37
CA GLY A 112 -19.29 -3.03 -18.27
C GLY A 112 -17.83 -3.10 -17.83
N PHE A 113 -17.50 -2.74 -16.56
CA PHE A 113 -16.14 -2.93 -16.07
C PHE A 113 -15.81 -4.42 -15.87
N GLU A 114 -14.63 -4.81 -16.31
CA GLU A 114 -14.02 -6.08 -15.95
C GLU A 114 -13.47 -5.99 -14.53
N THR A 115 -13.60 -7.07 -13.77
CA THR A 115 -13.12 -7.19 -12.40
C THR A 115 -12.38 -8.50 -12.20
N GLY A 116 -11.48 -8.53 -11.23
CA GLY A 116 -10.81 -9.73 -10.79
C GLY A 116 -10.65 -9.74 -9.27
N ARG A 117 -10.07 -10.81 -8.74
CA ARG A 117 -9.75 -10.96 -7.32
C ARG A 117 -8.25 -10.93 -7.12
N MET A 118 -7.79 -10.15 -6.14
CA MET A 118 -6.42 -10.18 -5.64
C MET A 118 -6.38 -10.55 -4.18
N LYS A 119 -5.23 -11.02 -3.73
CA LYS A 119 -5.00 -11.42 -2.35
C LYS A 119 -3.79 -10.68 -1.79
N THR A 120 -3.88 -10.27 -0.55
CA THR A 120 -2.73 -9.89 0.27
C THR A 120 -2.79 -10.60 1.61
N GLY A 121 -1.83 -10.35 2.51
CA GLY A 121 -1.81 -10.96 3.82
C GLY A 121 -1.12 -10.08 4.84
N THR A 122 -1.36 -10.40 6.11
CA THR A 122 -0.74 -9.73 7.24
C THR A 122 -0.32 -10.77 8.28
N PRO A 123 0.80 -10.57 9.02
CA PRO A 123 1.18 -11.45 10.12
C PRO A 123 0.35 -11.18 11.38
N ALA A 124 0.50 -12.08 12.34
CA ALA A 124 -0.01 -11.86 13.71
C ALA A 124 0.54 -10.56 14.30
N ARG A 125 -0.22 -9.98 15.23
CA ARG A 125 0.25 -8.88 16.07
C ARG A 125 0.62 -9.43 17.44
N LEU A 126 1.83 -9.11 17.85
CA LEU A 126 2.49 -9.71 19.02
C LEU A 126 2.46 -8.74 20.20
N ASP A 127 2.32 -9.30 21.42
CA ASP A 127 2.38 -8.53 22.66
C ASP A 127 3.83 -8.46 23.16
N ALA A 128 4.44 -7.28 23.06
CA ALA A 128 5.82 -7.03 23.49
C ALA A 128 6.12 -7.40 24.95
N ARG A 129 5.11 -7.38 25.81
CA ARG A 129 5.27 -7.72 27.24
C ARG A 129 5.64 -9.20 27.47
N THR A 130 5.45 -10.03 26.44
CA THR A 130 5.66 -11.49 26.48
C THR A 130 6.80 -11.93 25.56
N ILE A 131 7.63 -10.97 25.14
CA ILE A 131 8.80 -11.21 24.28
C ILE A 131 10.06 -10.95 25.10
N ASP A 132 11.00 -11.90 25.06
CA ASP A 132 12.32 -11.71 25.65
C ASP A 132 13.25 -10.95 24.70
N PHE A 133 13.25 -9.64 24.80
CA PHE A 133 14.10 -8.76 23.97
C PHE A 133 15.60 -8.83 24.31
N GLU A 134 15.98 -9.35 25.49
CA GLU A 134 17.38 -9.38 25.92
C GLU A 134 18.22 -10.34 25.05
N ILE A 135 17.58 -11.36 24.51
CA ILE A 135 18.25 -12.35 23.66
C ILE A 135 18.09 -12.08 22.15
N LEU A 136 17.36 -11.03 21.76
CA LEU A 136 17.15 -10.66 20.36
C LEU A 136 18.20 -9.65 19.89
N GLU A 137 18.52 -9.72 18.59
CA GLU A 137 19.46 -8.82 17.95
C GLU A 137 18.76 -7.49 17.56
N PRO A 138 19.10 -6.34 18.20
CA PRO A 138 18.51 -5.07 17.83
C PRO A 138 19.07 -4.57 16.49
N GLN A 139 18.20 -4.07 15.63
CA GLN A 139 18.56 -3.39 14.40
C GLN A 139 18.16 -1.92 14.52
N TYR A 140 19.16 -1.08 14.72
CA TYR A 140 18.96 0.37 14.78
C TYR A 140 18.85 0.96 13.38
N GLY A 141 18.16 2.12 13.28
CA GLY A 141 18.17 2.92 12.06
C GLY A 141 19.50 3.66 11.86
N ASP A 142 19.59 4.39 10.76
CA ASP A 142 20.79 5.19 10.42
C ASP A 142 21.10 6.21 11.56
N GLU A 143 22.37 6.36 11.93
CA GLU A 143 22.81 7.35 12.93
C GLU A 143 22.51 8.78 12.47
N ASN A 144 22.67 9.06 11.20
CA ASN A 144 22.43 10.35 10.57
C ASN A 144 21.43 10.19 9.41
N PRO A 145 20.13 9.96 9.71
CA PRO A 145 19.15 9.69 8.69
C PRO A 145 18.92 10.92 7.81
N ALA A 146 18.88 10.70 6.50
CA ALA A 146 18.44 11.73 5.57
C ALA A 146 16.93 12.00 5.77
N LYS A 147 16.50 13.21 5.48
CA LYS A 147 15.08 13.55 5.48
C LYS A 147 14.44 13.23 4.11
N PHE A 148 13.15 12.90 4.13
CA PHE A 148 12.40 12.61 2.91
C PHE A 148 11.95 13.86 2.13
N SER A 149 11.93 15.00 2.79
CA SER A 149 11.45 16.25 2.21
C SER A 149 12.60 17.18 1.80
N PHE A 150 12.48 17.82 0.66
CA PHE A 150 13.35 18.92 0.24
C PHE A 150 13.00 20.25 0.93
N SER A 151 11.92 20.32 1.73
CA SER A 151 11.57 21.54 2.47
C SER A 151 12.64 21.85 3.51
N PRO A 152 13.09 23.13 3.63
CA PRO A 152 14.00 23.55 4.71
C PRO A 152 13.36 23.45 6.11
N ASP A 153 12.04 23.46 6.18
CA ASP A 153 11.28 23.47 7.43
C ASP A 153 11.20 22.10 8.10
N THR A 154 11.55 21.01 7.38
CA THR A 154 11.58 19.65 7.92
C THR A 154 12.93 19.31 8.53
N GLN A 155 12.90 18.46 9.57
CA GLN A 155 14.10 17.98 10.24
C GLN A 155 14.26 16.47 10.04
N PRO A 156 15.49 15.94 10.07
CA PRO A 156 15.73 14.50 10.13
C PRO A 156 15.06 13.86 11.35
N VAL A 157 14.74 12.58 11.22
CA VAL A 157 14.15 11.81 12.34
C VAL A 157 15.16 11.73 13.49
N LYS A 158 14.68 11.96 14.71
CA LYS A 158 15.45 11.82 15.95
C LYS A 158 14.78 10.76 16.84
N ASN A 159 15.55 10.18 17.77
CA ASN A 159 15.03 9.21 18.76
C ASN A 159 14.32 8.02 18.09
N GLN A 160 15.02 7.33 17.19
CA GLN A 160 14.51 6.14 16.50
C GLN A 160 14.32 4.99 17.50
N LEU A 161 13.31 4.14 17.27
CA LEU A 161 13.17 2.85 17.93
C LEU A 161 13.86 1.77 17.09
N PRO A 162 14.56 0.80 17.73
CA PRO A 162 15.07 -0.34 16.99
C PRO A 162 13.95 -1.30 16.53
N CYS A 163 14.18 -1.98 15.43
CA CYS A 163 13.55 -3.25 15.14
C CYS A 163 14.43 -4.38 15.68
N PHE A 164 13.95 -5.62 15.66
CA PHE A 164 14.75 -6.77 16.09
C PHE A 164 14.74 -7.85 15.02
N LEU A 165 15.89 -8.49 14.84
CA LEU A 165 16.01 -9.63 13.95
C LEU A 165 15.61 -10.90 14.70
N VAL A 166 14.75 -11.69 14.08
CA VAL A 166 14.38 -13.03 14.54
C VAL A 166 14.38 -13.98 13.36
N TYR A 167 14.47 -15.27 13.65
CA TYR A 167 14.59 -16.30 12.62
C TYR A 167 13.64 -17.44 12.90
N THR A 168 13.05 -17.99 11.85
CA THR A 168 12.41 -19.30 11.94
C THR A 168 13.45 -20.40 12.04
N SER A 169 13.04 -21.61 12.43
CA SER A 169 13.86 -22.81 12.49
C SER A 169 13.16 -23.96 11.75
N ALA A 170 13.84 -25.09 11.59
CA ALA A 170 13.25 -26.30 11.03
C ALA A 170 12.03 -26.75 11.86
N GLU A 171 12.08 -26.65 13.20
CA GLU A 171 10.95 -26.98 14.09
C GLU A 171 9.74 -26.07 13.82
N VAL A 172 9.96 -24.77 13.66
CA VAL A 172 8.91 -23.81 13.26
C VAL A 172 8.30 -24.21 11.92
N HIS A 173 9.14 -24.60 10.95
CA HIS A 173 8.69 -25.00 9.62
C HIS A 173 7.84 -26.28 9.67
N ASP A 174 8.24 -27.27 10.48
CA ASP A 174 7.51 -28.53 10.62
C ASP A 174 6.12 -28.30 11.20
N ILE A 175 5.99 -27.45 12.22
CA ILE A 175 4.70 -27.08 12.79
C ILE A 175 3.83 -26.37 11.73
N LEU A 176 4.36 -25.38 11.01
CA LEU A 176 3.61 -24.69 9.97
C LEU A 176 3.11 -25.63 8.88
N ARG A 177 3.91 -26.64 8.48
CA ARG A 177 3.53 -27.63 7.48
C ARG A 177 2.33 -28.47 7.91
N THR A 178 2.13 -28.71 9.22
CA THR A 178 0.95 -29.46 9.72
C THR A 178 -0.38 -28.77 9.42
N GLY A 179 -0.35 -27.48 9.12
CA GLY A 179 -1.55 -26.69 8.76
C GLY A 179 -1.80 -26.55 7.27
N PHE A 180 -0.97 -27.12 6.38
CA PHE A 180 -1.06 -26.88 4.94
C PHE A 180 -2.34 -27.43 4.30
N ASP A 181 -2.89 -28.52 4.79
CA ASP A 181 -4.18 -29.07 4.38
C ASP A 181 -5.37 -28.15 4.70
N ARG A 182 -5.22 -27.30 5.73
CA ARG A 182 -6.22 -26.31 6.14
C ARG A 182 -5.88 -24.89 5.67
N SER A 183 -4.81 -24.72 4.88
CA SER A 183 -4.45 -23.42 4.31
C SER A 183 -5.41 -23.05 3.19
N PRO A 184 -6.09 -21.91 3.27
CA PRO A 184 -6.98 -21.44 2.20
C PRO A 184 -6.24 -21.13 0.89
N LEU A 185 -4.91 -20.92 0.95
CA LEU A 185 -4.05 -20.76 -0.21
C LEU A 185 -3.82 -22.09 -0.95
N PHE A 186 -3.77 -23.21 -0.23
CA PHE A 186 -3.39 -24.50 -0.81
C PHE A 186 -4.58 -25.41 -1.11
N ASN A 187 -5.71 -25.21 -0.41
CA ASN A 187 -6.93 -25.97 -0.65
C ASN A 187 -7.85 -25.39 -1.74
N GLY A 188 -7.46 -24.28 -2.37
CA GLY A 188 -8.20 -23.63 -3.46
C GLY A 188 -9.35 -22.72 -3.00
N THR A 189 -9.49 -22.45 -1.70
CA THR A 189 -10.50 -21.50 -1.19
C THR A 189 -10.19 -20.08 -1.65
N ILE A 190 -8.92 -19.66 -1.56
CA ILE A 190 -8.45 -18.38 -2.11
C ILE A 190 -8.21 -18.56 -3.61
N THR A 191 -8.91 -17.77 -4.41
CA THR A 191 -8.76 -17.72 -5.87
C THR A 191 -7.93 -16.51 -6.32
N GLY A 192 -7.82 -15.50 -5.48
CA GLY A 192 -7.06 -14.28 -5.73
C GLY A 192 -5.56 -14.51 -5.82
N ILE A 193 -4.90 -13.83 -6.75
CA ILE A 193 -3.45 -13.92 -6.94
C ILE A 193 -2.77 -13.05 -5.89
N GLY A 194 -1.78 -13.62 -5.20
CA GLY A 194 -0.97 -12.94 -4.18
C GLY A 194 0.31 -12.30 -4.72
N PRO A 195 0.92 -11.37 -3.96
CA PRO A 195 2.14 -10.70 -4.39
C PRO A 195 3.35 -11.62 -4.33
N ARG A 196 4.08 -11.76 -5.44
CA ARG A 196 5.30 -12.56 -5.55
C ARG A 196 6.41 -12.11 -4.60
N TYR A 197 6.50 -10.81 -4.36
CA TYR A 197 7.61 -10.20 -3.61
C TYR A 197 7.36 -10.04 -2.10
N CYS A 198 6.17 -10.41 -1.63
CA CYS A 198 5.83 -10.51 -0.22
C CYS A 198 5.04 -11.79 0.01
N PRO A 199 5.66 -12.97 -0.21
CA PRO A 199 5.00 -14.24 -0.04
C PRO A 199 4.65 -14.46 1.44
N SER A 200 3.57 -15.18 1.70
CA SER A 200 3.25 -15.67 3.04
C SER A 200 4.34 -16.65 3.53
N ILE A 201 4.34 -16.93 4.83
CA ILE A 201 5.33 -17.87 5.35
C ILE A 201 5.14 -19.28 4.74
N GLU A 202 3.90 -19.70 4.54
CA GLU A 202 3.58 -20.96 3.89
C GLU A 202 4.04 -21.00 2.41
N ASP A 203 3.95 -19.90 1.67
CA ASP A 203 4.52 -19.78 0.31
C ASP A 203 6.04 -19.87 0.32
N LYS A 204 6.69 -19.27 1.32
CA LYS A 204 8.15 -19.36 1.49
C LYS A 204 8.59 -20.79 1.74
N LEU A 205 7.88 -21.52 2.61
CA LEU A 205 8.18 -22.91 2.93
C LEU A 205 7.95 -23.86 1.75
N ARG A 206 7.08 -23.49 0.82
CA ARG A 206 6.87 -24.24 -0.42
C ARG A 206 7.91 -23.91 -1.47
N THR A 207 8.18 -22.61 -1.68
CA THR A 207 9.07 -22.12 -2.74
C THR A 207 10.55 -22.31 -2.41
N PHE A 208 10.91 -22.23 -1.12
CA PHE A 208 12.27 -22.32 -0.60
C PHE A 208 12.36 -23.45 0.44
N ALA A 209 11.89 -24.65 0.06
CA ALA A 209 11.77 -25.80 0.94
C ALA A 209 13.14 -26.30 1.47
N ASP A 210 14.22 -25.95 0.80
CA ASP A 210 15.61 -26.27 1.15
C ASP A 210 16.21 -25.33 2.21
N LYS A 211 15.50 -24.27 2.61
CA LYS A 211 15.97 -23.34 3.63
C LYS A 211 15.53 -23.78 5.02
N ASP A 212 16.49 -23.94 5.92
CA ASP A 212 16.25 -24.30 7.32
C ASP A 212 15.74 -23.14 8.17
N GLN A 213 15.91 -21.90 7.67
CA GLN A 213 15.48 -20.70 8.38
C GLN A 213 15.10 -19.55 7.43
N HIS A 214 14.19 -18.70 7.88
CA HIS A 214 13.84 -17.43 7.26
C HIS A 214 14.06 -16.30 8.25
N GLN A 215 14.69 -15.23 7.78
CA GLN A 215 14.84 -13.99 8.55
C GLN A 215 13.52 -13.24 8.60
N LEU A 216 13.18 -12.75 9.78
CA LEU A 216 12.00 -11.95 10.09
C LEU A 216 12.44 -10.66 10.78
N PHE A 217 11.58 -9.63 10.71
CA PHE A 217 11.81 -8.37 11.40
C PHE A 217 10.66 -8.13 12.37
N LEU A 218 10.99 -8.02 13.64
CA LEU A 218 10.06 -7.66 14.70
C LEU A 218 10.05 -6.15 14.82
N GLU A 219 8.97 -5.52 14.39
CA GLU A 219 8.83 -4.08 14.20
C GLU A 219 7.80 -3.48 15.18
N PRO A 220 8.11 -2.44 15.97
CA PRO A 220 7.11 -1.80 16.82
C PRO A 220 6.04 -1.10 15.95
N GLU A 221 4.77 -1.27 16.27
CA GLU A 221 3.66 -0.59 15.60
C GLU A 221 3.54 0.90 16.01
N GLY A 222 4.14 1.28 17.13
CA GLY A 222 4.16 2.65 17.62
C GLY A 222 4.87 2.80 18.95
N ARG A 223 4.98 4.06 19.43
CA ARG A 223 5.69 4.39 20.68
C ARG A 223 4.83 4.21 21.94
N SER A 224 3.54 4.29 21.79
CA SER A 224 2.56 4.23 22.89
C SER A 224 1.78 2.92 22.95
N THR A 225 2.26 1.89 22.28
CA THR A 225 1.64 0.56 22.26
C THR A 225 2.65 -0.54 22.49
N ASN A 226 2.20 -1.66 23.05
CA ASN A 226 2.97 -2.90 23.14
C ASN A 226 2.75 -3.82 21.92
N GLU A 227 2.06 -3.35 20.89
CA GLU A 227 1.80 -4.12 19.68
C GLU A 227 3.01 -4.11 18.75
N TYR A 228 3.49 -5.29 18.39
CA TYR A 228 4.57 -5.49 17.42
C TYR A 228 4.11 -6.25 16.19
N TYR A 229 4.66 -5.86 15.06
CA TYR A 229 4.45 -6.45 13.74
C TYR A 229 5.60 -7.39 13.40
N LEU A 230 5.30 -8.64 13.01
CA LEU A 230 6.33 -9.60 12.61
C LEU A 230 6.45 -9.65 11.09
N ASN A 231 7.23 -8.75 10.53
CA ASN A 231 7.43 -8.65 9.09
C ASN A 231 8.12 -9.90 8.55
N GLY A 232 7.53 -10.47 7.50
CA GLY A 232 8.01 -11.70 6.87
C GLY A 232 7.31 -12.98 7.32
N PHE A 233 6.39 -12.91 8.32
CA PHE A 233 5.59 -14.02 8.83
C PHE A 233 4.09 -13.86 8.52
N SER A 234 3.73 -13.22 7.40
CA SER A 234 2.33 -13.20 6.96
C SER A 234 1.83 -14.63 6.75
N SER A 235 0.65 -14.96 7.27
CA SER A 235 0.10 -16.30 7.21
C SER A 235 -1.41 -16.28 7.10
N SER A 236 -1.97 -17.28 6.42
CA SER A 236 -3.40 -17.61 6.43
C SER A 236 -3.69 -18.96 7.10
N LEU A 237 -2.69 -19.61 7.66
CA LEU A 237 -2.84 -20.85 8.41
C LEU A 237 -3.78 -20.69 9.61
N PRO A 238 -4.36 -21.78 10.15
CA PRO A 238 -5.13 -21.72 11.37
C PRO A 238 -4.38 -21.03 12.51
N TRP A 239 -5.09 -20.23 13.30
CA TRP A 239 -4.47 -19.39 14.34
C TRP A 239 -3.68 -20.18 15.38
N GLU A 240 -4.14 -21.38 15.74
CA GLU A 240 -3.47 -22.25 16.69
C GLU A 240 -2.12 -22.75 16.15
N ILE A 241 -2.03 -23.05 14.84
CA ILE A 241 -0.77 -23.44 14.19
C ILE A 241 0.19 -22.24 14.14
N GLN A 242 -0.34 -21.04 13.86
CA GLN A 242 0.48 -19.84 13.89
C GLN A 242 1.09 -19.61 15.27
N LEU A 243 0.29 -19.73 16.35
CA LEU A 243 0.73 -19.51 17.71
C LEU A 243 1.74 -20.58 18.16
N GLU A 244 1.45 -21.85 17.87
CA GLU A 244 2.36 -22.97 18.20
C GLU A 244 3.73 -22.79 17.52
N ALA A 245 3.73 -22.41 16.24
CA ALA A 245 4.96 -22.13 15.48
C ALA A 245 5.70 -20.91 16.03
N LEU A 246 5.00 -19.84 16.41
CA LEU A 246 5.59 -18.66 17.01
C LEU A 246 6.27 -18.95 18.34
N HIS A 247 5.71 -19.82 19.20
CA HIS A 247 6.31 -20.24 20.46
C HIS A 247 7.66 -20.99 20.29
N LYS A 248 7.98 -21.45 19.08
CA LYS A 248 9.26 -22.10 18.76
C LYS A 248 10.31 -21.11 18.20
N ILE A 249 9.97 -19.85 18.08
CA ILE A 249 10.93 -18.81 17.76
C ILE A 249 11.62 -18.39 19.05
N ARG A 250 12.94 -18.33 19.03
CA ARG A 250 13.73 -17.92 20.20
C ARG A 250 13.32 -16.54 20.69
N GLY A 251 12.97 -16.44 21.98
CA GLY A 251 12.48 -15.23 22.62
C GLY A 251 10.95 -15.04 22.56
N PHE A 252 10.23 -16.03 21.99
CA PHE A 252 8.76 -16.02 21.88
C PHE A 252 8.12 -17.20 22.62
N GLU A 253 8.83 -17.85 23.51
CA GLU A 253 8.40 -19.05 24.21
C GLU A 253 7.08 -18.83 25.00
N ASP A 254 6.91 -17.65 25.59
CA ASP A 254 5.73 -17.24 26.36
C ASP A 254 4.84 -16.24 25.61
N LEU A 255 4.96 -16.17 24.28
CA LEU A 255 4.33 -15.16 23.45
C LEU A 255 2.80 -15.18 23.55
N HIS A 256 2.22 -14.00 23.75
CA HIS A 256 0.81 -13.73 23.51
C HIS A 256 0.64 -12.92 22.23
N ILE A 257 -0.48 -13.13 21.54
CA ILE A 257 -0.83 -12.38 20.33
C ILE A 257 -2.10 -11.57 20.56
N TYR A 258 -2.15 -10.35 20.03
CA TYR A 258 -3.38 -9.54 20.02
C TYR A 258 -4.38 -10.04 18.97
N ARG A 259 -3.89 -10.55 17.84
CA ARG A 259 -4.68 -11.18 16.78
C ARG A 259 -3.80 -12.03 15.87
N PRO A 260 -4.36 -13.08 15.25
CA PRO A 260 -3.62 -13.91 14.30
C PRO A 260 -3.32 -13.15 12.99
N GLY A 261 -2.41 -13.69 12.20
CA GLY A 261 -2.27 -13.37 10.80
C GLY A 261 -3.47 -13.87 10.00
N TYR A 262 -3.74 -13.23 8.88
CA TYR A 262 -4.78 -13.62 7.95
C TYR A 262 -4.43 -13.21 6.51
N ALA A 263 -4.98 -13.92 5.55
CA ALA A 263 -5.06 -13.44 4.17
C ALA A 263 -6.34 -12.65 3.97
N ILE A 264 -6.33 -11.72 3.03
CA ILE A 264 -7.51 -11.01 2.59
C ILE A 264 -7.60 -11.06 1.07
N GLU A 265 -8.76 -11.46 0.56
CA GLU A 265 -9.15 -11.32 -0.85
C GLU A 265 -10.04 -10.09 -1.02
N TYR A 266 -9.90 -9.42 -2.15
CA TYR A 266 -10.67 -8.22 -2.47
C TYR A 266 -10.79 -8.05 -3.98
N ASP A 267 -11.80 -7.32 -4.42
CA ASP A 267 -11.99 -7.01 -5.82
C ASP A 267 -11.03 -5.90 -6.28
N TYR A 268 -10.53 -6.07 -7.51
CA TYR A 268 -9.77 -5.05 -8.22
C TYR A 268 -10.29 -4.93 -9.65
N PHE A 269 -9.93 -3.85 -10.33
CA PHE A 269 -10.25 -3.61 -11.73
C PHE A 269 -8.96 -3.59 -12.54
N PRO A 270 -8.84 -4.39 -13.62
CA PRO A 270 -7.68 -4.36 -14.50
C PRO A 270 -7.35 -2.93 -14.93
N PRO A 271 -6.15 -2.41 -14.63
CA PRO A 271 -5.81 -1.01 -14.84
C PRO A 271 -5.67 -0.61 -16.31
N THR A 272 -5.68 -1.58 -17.22
CA THR A 272 -5.79 -1.35 -18.67
C THR A 272 -7.10 -0.64 -19.07
N GLN A 273 -8.09 -0.62 -18.17
CA GLN A 273 -9.34 0.13 -18.34
C GLN A 273 -9.20 1.63 -18.01
N LEU A 274 -7.99 2.09 -17.66
CA LEU A 274 -7.69 3.47 -17.33
C LEU A 274 -6.89 4.15 -18.44
N HIS A 275 -7.05 5.48 -18.51
CA HIS A 275 -6.12 6.37 -19.20
C HIS A 275 -4.88 6.65 -18.31
N HIS A 276 -3.82 7.19 -18.86
CA HIS A 276 -2.64 7.64 -18.09
C HIS A 276 -2.96 8.73 -17.06
N SER A 277 -4.10 9.42 -17.19
CA SER A 277 -4.64 10.33 -16.18
C SER A 277 -5.24 9.63 -14.96
N LEU A 278 -5.36 8.29 -14.99
CA LEU A 278 -6.12 7.43 -14.07
C LEU A 278 -7.64 7.61 -14.15
N GLU A 279 -8.15 8.38 -15.11
CA GLU A 279 -9.58 8.39 -15.46
C GLU A 279 -9.95 7.10 -16.16
N THR A 280 -11.15 6.57 -15.90
CA THR A 280 -11.63 5.36 -16.55
C THR A 280 -11.98 5.61 -18.02
N LYS A 281 -11.71 4.60 -18.89
CA LYS A 281 -12.06 4.67 -20.31
C LYS A 281 -13.56 4.57 -20.53
N LEU A 282 -14.27 3.79 -19.71
CA LEU A 282 -15.69 3.52 -19.84
C LEU A 282 -16.58 4.65 -19.31
N VAL A 283 -16.21 5.30 -18.24
CA VAL A 283 -17.02 6.31 -17.56
C VAL A 283 -16.24 7.61 -17.42
N SER A 284 -16.84 8.72 -17.80
CA SER A 284 -16.22 10.04 -17.65
C SER A 284 -16.24 10.51 -16.19
N ALA A 285 -15.19 11.24 -15.78
CA ALA A 285 -15.02 11.84 -14.46
C ALA A 285 -14.92 10.83 -13.30
N LEU A 286 -14.68 9.56 -13.58
CA LEU A 286 -14.42 8.49 -12.61
C LEU A 286 -12.95 8.10 -12.68
N TYR A 287 -12.26 8.14 -11.54
CA TYR A 287 -10.85 7.83 -11.38
C TYR A 287 -10.65 6.68 -10.39
N PHE A 288 -9.68 5.81 -10.66
CA PHE A 288 -9.28 4.76 -9.72
C PHE A 288 -7.84 4.97 -9.26
N ALA A 289 -7.58 4.74 -7.97
CA ALA A 289 -6.25 4.88 -7.42
C ALA A 289 -5.96 3.89 -6.28
N GLY A 290 -4.76 3.36 -6.25
CA GLY A 290 -4.30 2.42 -5.22
C GLY A 290 -4.61 0.97 -5.54
N GLN A 291 -4.91 0.17 -4.50
CA GLN A 291 -5.08 -1.29 -4.64
C GLN A 291 -6.22 -1.70 -5.57
N VAL A 292 -7.21 -0.87 -5.73
CA VAL A 292 -8.30 -1.06 -6.70
C VAL A 292 -7.81 -1.25 -8.14
N ASN A 293 -6.60 -0.77 -8.45
CA ASN A 293 -5.90 -0.95 -9.72
C ASN A 293 -4.95 -2.16 -9.74
N GLY A 294 -5.06 -3.06 -8.77
CA GLY A 294 -4.19 -4.23 -8.69
C GLY A 294 -2.75 -3.93 -8.25
N THR A 295 -2.52 -2.84 -7.52
CA THR A 295 -1.23 -2.55 -6.89
C THR A 295 -1.22 -2.96 -5.42
N THR A 296 -0.04 -3.11 -4.82
CA THR A 296 0.13 -3.28 -3.39
C THR A 296 1.31 -2.44 -2.90
N GLY A 297 1.09 -1.66 -1.85
CA GLY A 297 2.08 -0.77 -1.22
C GLY A 297 1.55 0.64 -1.01
N TYR A 298 2.01 1.25 0.07
CA TYR A 298 1.59 2.61 0.45
C TYR A 298 2.08 3.65 -0.55
N GLU A 299 3.29 3.48 -1.06
CA GLU A 299 3.94 4.38 -2.00
C GLU A 299 3.20 4.38 -3.34
N GLU A 300 2.83 3.20 -3.84
CA GLU A 300 2.06 3.06 -5.07
C GLU A 300 0.67 3.69 -4.94
N ALA A 301 0.00 3.48 -3.79
CA ALA A 301 -1.31 4.06 -3.54
C ALA A 301 -1.26 5.59 -3.43
N ALA A 302 -0.26 6.12 -2.72
CA ALA A 302 -0.07 7.56 -2.56
C ALA A 302 0.22 8.24 -3.91
N ALA A 303 1.08 7.65 -4.74
CA ALA A 303 1.40 8.14 -6.07
C ALA A 303 0.16 8.22 -6.98
N GLN A 304 -0.63 7.14 -7.02
CA GLN A 304 -1.86 7.08 -7.81
C GLN A 304 -2.90 8.08 -7.29
N GLY A 305 -3.11 8.13 -5.97
CA GLY A 305 -4.06 9.07 -5.35
C GLY A 305 -3.73 10.53 -5.64
N LEU A 306 -2.43 10.90 -5.57
CA LEU A 306 -1.95 12.22 -5.93
C LEU A 306 -2.27 12.56 -7.39
N MET A 307 -1.93 11.69 -8.33
CA MET A 307 -2.14 11.93 -9.76
C MET A 307 -3.64 11.94 -10.12
N ALA A 308 -4.45 11.06 -9.53
CA ALA A 308 -5.90 11.07 -9.73
C ALA A 308 -6.52 12.39 -9.22
N GLY A 309 -6.10 12.87 -8.04
CA GLY A 309 -6.56 14.15 -7.49
C GLY A 309 -6.20 15.34 -8.36
N ILE A 310 -4.94 15.41 -8.83
CA ILE A 310 -4.48 16.46 -9.77
C ILE A 310 -5.34 16.43 -11.04
N ASN A 311 -5.50 15.28 -11.65
CA ASN A 311 -6.16 15.15 -12.94
C ASN A 311 -7.68 15.36 -12.85
N ALA A 312 -8.33 14.92 -11.77
CA ALA A 312 -9.73 15.23 -11.52
C ALA A 312 -9.96 16.75 -11.38
N HIS A 313 -9.08 17.44 -10.64
CA HIS A 313 -9.16 18.90 -10.51
C HIS A 313 -8.98 19.61 -11.86
N ARG A 314 -7.99 19.22 -12.65
CA ARG A 314 -7.71 19.82 -13.96
C ARG A 314 -8.86 19.57 -14.94
N MET A 315 -9.42 18.37 -14.97
CA MET A 315 -10.60 18.04 -15.77
C MET A 315 -11.78 18.96 -15.41
N LEU A 316 -12.02 19.23 -14.11
CA LEU A 316 -13.08 20.13 -13.68
C LEU A 316 -12.86 21.59 -14.11
N LYS A 317 -11.62 21.99 -14.36
CA LYS A 317 -11.26 23.31 -14.90
C LYS A 317 -11.19 23.36 -16.44
N GLY A 318 -11.38 22.24 -17.12
CA GLY A 318 -11.21 22.16 -18.57
C GLY A 318 -9.75 22.23 -19.02
N GLU A 319 -8.82 21.87 -18.14
CA GLU A 319 -7.38 21.88 -18.41
C GLU A 319 -6.90 20.48 -18.80
N GLU A 320 -5.80 20.40 -19.54
CA GLU A 320 -5.20 19.13 -19.93
C GLU A 320 -4.69 18.34 -18.72
N ALA A 321 -4.80 17.02 -18.80
CA ALA A 321 -4.28 16.14 -17.76
C ALA A 321 -2.74 16.24 -17.62
N VAL A 322 -2.24 16.07 -16.42
CA VAL A 322 -0.82 15.88 -16.14
C VAL A 322 -0.50 14.40 -16.26
N VAL A 323 0.38 14.07 -17.19
CA VAL A 323 0.89 12.71 -17.40
C VAL A 323 2.41 12.78 -17.28
N LEU A 324 2.97 12.23 -16.22
CA LEU A 324 4.41 12.11 -16.04
C LEU A 324 4.95 10.96 -16.91
N GLN A 325 6.04 11.24 -17.61
CA GLN A 325 6.69 10.26 -18.48
C GLN A 325 7.59 9.32 -17.69
N ARG A 326 7.98 8.22 -18.32
CA ARG A 326 8.82 7.17 -17.71
C ARG A 326 10.24 7.66 -17.37
N ASP A 327 10.74 8.67 -18.04
CA ASP A 327 12.03 9.34 -17.81
C ASP A 327 11.94 10.55 -16.86
N GLU A 328 10.72 10.97 -16.50
CA GLU A 328 10.50 12.08 -15.59
C GLU A 328 10.32 11.63 -14.12
N ALA A 329 9.64 10.52 -13.90
CA ALA A 329 9.32 10.06 -12.54
C ALA A 329 9.06 8.57 -12.44
N TYR A 330 9.32 7.97 -11.26
CA TYR A 330 8.85 6.62 -10.93
C TYR A 330 7.32 6.52 -10.96
N ILE A 331 6.60 7.61 -10.66
CA ILE A 331 5.13 7.70 -10.82
C ILE A 331 4.74 7.50 -12.28
N GLY A 332 5.50 8.06 -13.22
CA GLY A 332 5.29 7.85 -14.66
C GLY A 332 5.49 6.38 -15.05
N VAL A 333 6.58 5.76 -14.59
CA VAL A 333 6.81 4.32 -14.82
C VAL A 333 5.68 3.46 -14.24
N LEU A 334 5.25 3.74 -13.01
CA LEU A 334 4.15 3.02 -12.34
C LEU A 334 2.87 3.09 -13.17
N ILE A 335 2.42 4.28 -13.51
CA ILE A 335 1.15 4.48 -14.21
C ILE A 335 1.21 3.89 -15.62
N ASP A 336 2.30 4.11 -16.34
CA ASP A 336 2.48 3.56 -17.68
C ASP A 336 2.47 2.03 -17.68
N ASP A 337 3.20 1.39 -16.76
CA ASP A 337 3.15 -0.07 -16.62
C ASP A 337 1.73 -0.58 -16.36
N LEU A 338 0.97 0.07 -15.45
CA LEU A 338 -0.39 -0.32 -15.12
C LEU A 338 -1.33 -0.25 -16.33
N VAL A 339 -1.35 0.89 -17.02
CA VAL A 339 -2.36 1.13 -18.07
C VAL A 339 -2.03 0.48 -19.40
N THR A 340 -0.75 0.18 -19.67
CA THR A 340 -0.30 -0.43 -20.95
C THR A 340 -0.09 -1.92 -20.85
N LYS A 341 0.48 -2.41 -19.73
CA LYS A 341 0.82 -3.84 -19.54
C LYS A 341 -0.23 -4.59 -18.73
N GLY A 342 -1.00 -3.86 -17.89
CA GLY A 342 -1.88 -4.49 -16.92
C GLY A 342 -1.11 -5.15 -15.78
N VAL A 343 -1.79 -6.02 -15.03
CA VAL A 343 -1.24 -6.72 -13.89
C VAL A 343 -1.69 -8.18 -13.87
N ASP A 344 -0.74 -9.09 -13.78
CA ASP A 344 -0.97 -10.53 -13.58
C ASP A 344 -0.90 -10.92 -12.09
N GLU A 345 -0.28 -10.08 -11.29
CA GLU A 345 -0.11 -10.21 -9.83
C GLU A 345 -0.10 -8.81 -9.20
N PRO A 346 -0.35 -8.66 -7.89
CA PRO A 346 -0.30 -7.34 -7.24
C PRO A 346 1.01 -6.61 -7.54
N TYR A 347 0.90 -5.50 -8.28
CA TYR A 347 2.04 -4.73 -8.76
C TYR A 347 2.78 -4.05 -7.60
N ARG A 348 4.11 -4.14 -7.62
CA ARG A 348 5.03 -3.36 -6.79
C ARG A 348 6.03 -2.63 -7.67
N MET A 349 6.32 -1.37 -7.29
CA MET A 349 7.36 -0.58 -7.93
C MET A 349 8.75 -1.00 -7.47
N PHE A 350 9.60 -1.36 -8.43
CA PHE A 350 11.01 -1.68 -8.21
C PHE A 350 11.87 -0.86 -9.16
N THR A 351 13.09 -0.55 -8.72
CA THR A 351 14.05 0.17 -9.58
C THR A 351 14.35 -0.56 -10.88
N SER A 352 14.23 -1.90 -10.89
CA SER A 352 14.40 -2.72 -12.09
C SER A 352 13.35 -2.50 -13.18
N ARG A 353 12.19 -1.91 -12.82
CA ARG A 353 11.13 -1.58 -13.78
C ARG A 353 11.40 -0.27 -14.54
N ALA A 354 12.30 0.57 -14.02
CA ALA A 354 12.63 1.85 -14.62
C ALA A 354 13.91 1.70 -15.48
N GLU A 355 13.77 1.88 -16.78
CA GLU A 355 14.87 1.89 -17.74
C GLU A 355 15.80 3.08 -17.51
N TYR A 356 15.24 4.23 -17.10
CA TYR A 356 15.98 5.47 -16.81
C TYR A 356 16.36 5.62 -15.33
N ARG A 357 16.50 4.52 -14.56
CA ARG A 357 16.77 4.56 -13.12
C ARG A 357 18.03 5.34 -12.71
N ILE A 358 19.00 5.52 -13.62
CA ILE A 358 20.19 6.34 -13.38
C ILE A 358 19.81 7.84 -13.34
N LEU A 359 18.80 8.24 -14.09
CA LEU A 359 18.26 9.61 -14.09
C LEU A 359 17.25 9.82 -12.96
N LEU A 360 16.45 8.80 -12.66
CA LEU A 360 15.37 8.85 -11.66
C LEU A 360 15.90 8.61 -10.26
N ARG A 361 16.73 9.51 -9.75
CA ARG A 361 17.27 9.41 -8.40
C ARG A 361 16.45 10.23 -7.41
N GLN A 362 16.55 9.87 -6.13
CA GLN A 362 15.91 10.61 -5.04
C GLN A 362 16.53 12.01 -4.89
N ASP A 363 17.85 12.12 -5.00
CA ASP A 363 18.61 13.36 -4.80
C ASP A 363 18.31 14.44 -5.82
N ASN A 364 17.82 14.10 -7.01
CA ASN A 364 17.47 15.04 -8.09
C ASN A 364 15.96 15.10 -8.38
N ALA A 365 15.12 14.53 -7.54
CA ALA A 365 13.67 14.52 -7.78
C ALA A 365 13.06 15.92 -7.79
N ASP A 366 13.58 16.83 -6.97
CA ASP A 366 13.12 18.22 -6.96
C ASP A 366 13.45 18.97 -8.27
N ILE A 367 14.62 18.69 -8.87
CA ILE A 367 15.03 19.28 -10.16
C ILE A 367 14.06 18.90 -11.27
N ARG A 368 13.62 17.63 -11.29
CA ARG A 368 12.72 17.11 -12.32
C ARG A 368 11.26 17.52 -12.11
N LEU A 369 10.78 17.54 -10.85
CA LEU A 369 9.35 17.61 -10.56
C LEU A 369 8.88 18.95 -9.97
N THR A 370 9.75 19.73 -9.29
CA THR A 370 9.32 21.02 -8.72
C THR A 370 8.85 22.02 -9.78
N PRO A 371 9.49 22.16 -10.96
CA PRO A 371 8.98 23.04 -12.01
C PRO A 371 7.60 22.63 -12.52
N ILE A 372 7.33 21.32 -12.66
CA ILE A 372 6.03 20.80 -13.06
C ILE A 372 5.00 21.13 -11.98
N GLY A 373 5.31 20.83 -10.71
CA GLY A 373 4.43 21.12 -9.58
C GLY A 373 4.09 22.61 -9.43
N TYR A 374 5.06 23.50 -9.69
CA TYR A 374 4.84 24.94 -9.68
C TYR A 374 3.92 25.38 -10.83
N LYS A 375 4.16 24.89 -12.04
CA LYS A 375 3.36 25.21 -13.24
C LYS A 375 1.88 24.85 -13.06
N ILE A 376 1.58 23.76 -12.35
CA ILE A 376 0.21 23.31 -12.10
C ILE A 376 -0.39 23.84 -10.77
N GLY A 377 0.33 24.71 -10.07
CA GLY A 377 -0.15 25.39 -8.86
C GLY A 377 -0.06 24.57 -7.55
N LEU A 378 0.66 23.44 -7.53
CA LEU A 378 0.87 22.63 -6.32
C LEU A 378 2.01 23.15 -5.44
N ILE A 379 2.95 23.88 -6.01
CA ILE A 379 4.12 24.43 -5.34
C ILE A 379 3.92 25.93 -5.15
N THR A 380 4.05 26.40 -3.91
CA THR A 380 3.97 27.86 -3.60
C THR A 380 5.17 28.61 -4.15
N GLN A 381 5.01 29.92 -4.41
CA GLN A 381 6.10 30.79 -4.84
C GLN A 381 7.32 30.71 -3.91
N LYS A 382 7.10 30.79 -2.58
CA LYS A 382 8.16 30.67 -1.56
C LYS A 382 8.99 29.40 -1.73
N ARG A 383 8.32 28.28 -1.97
CA ARG A 383 8.98 26.97 -2.16
C ARG A 383 9.73 26.89 -3.49
N TYR A 384 9.17 27.47 -4.53
CA TYR A 384 9.82 27.56 -5.83
C TYR A 384 11.07 28.44 -5.80
N ASP A 385 11.02 29.60 -5.14
CA ASP A 385 12.18 30.49 -4.96
C ASP A 385 13.32 29.79 -4.20
N TYR A 386 12.97 29.01 -3.16
CA TYR A 386 13.96 28.20 -2.45
C TYR A 386 14.61 27.15 -3.37
N PHE A 387 13.82 26.47 -4.19
CA PHE A 387 14.31 25.51 -5.17
C PHE A 387 15.26 26.16 -6.17
N VAL A 388 14.91 27.29 -6.74
CA VAL A 388 15.76 28.05 -7.68
C VAL A 388 17.09 28.43 -7.02
N LYS A 389 17.04 28.98 -5.80
CA LYS A 389 18.25 29.33 -5.03
C LYS A 389 19.15 28.12 -4.79
N LYS A 390 18.58 26.98 -4.41
CA LYS A 390 19.33 25.74 -4.22
C LYS A 390 20.03 25.31 -5.52
N ASN A 391 19.30 25.30 -6.64
CA ASN A 391 19.85 24.89 -7.94
C ASN A 391 21.00 25.79 -8.40
N THR A 392 20.85 27.10 -8.30
CA THR A 392 21.92 28.04 -8.64
C THR A 392 23.19 27.79 -7.83
N LEU A 393 23.06 27.42 -6.54
CA LEU A 393 24.20 27.08 -5.69
C LEU A 393 24.86 25.74 -6.05
N VAL A 394 24.12 24.81 -6.63
CA VAL A 394 24.66 23.50 -7.05
C VAL A 394 25.36 23.59 -8.40
N GLU A 395 24.96 24.53 -9.27
CA GLU A 395 25.52 24.74 -10.59
C GLU A 395 26.77 25.68 -10.57
N SER A 396 26.97 26.44 -9.49
CA SER A 396 28.14 27.32 -9.28
C SER A 396 29.32 26.57 -8.63
#